data_d9d134f10defd9f835a5f08cb4b0a0f7
#
_entry.id   d9d134f10defd9f835a5f08cb4b0a0f7
#
_cell.length_a   1.000
_cell.length_b   1.000
_cell.length_c   1.000
_cell.angle_alpha   90.00
_cell.angle_beta   90.00
_cell.angle_gamma   90.00
#
_symmetry.space_group_name_H-M   'P 1'
#
loop_
_entity.id
_entity.type
_entity.pdbx_description
1 polymer ?
#
loop_
_entity_poly.entity_id
_entity_poly.type
_entity_poly.pdbx_seq_one_letter_code
_entity_poly.pdbx_strand_id
1 'polypeptide(L)'
;MFRPSWRVKKLLSAILLWEYSINMIKTIYHGSNKIIEKPLFGYGKARNDYGLGFYCTEELCMAKEWGVSKDVDGYANIYQIETDGLSVFDLNSEGYTILHWLTVLLENRSFDITSALAQEAKEYLLKNFNVPYNKYDIITGYRADDSYFSFAQDFISGAISVRQLGNAMKLETLGTQFVLKSKKAFDAIHFQGYEIADSEQWFSKKEVRDKTARRQYFDVEKNKRQRGDLYIIQILDEEIKADDPRLR
;
A
#
# COMPACT_ATOMS: atom_id res chain seq x y z
N MET A 1 -2.42 50.09 -10.03
CA MET A 1 -2.21 48.94 -9.12
C MET A 1 -3.51 48.67 -8.36
N PHE A 2 -4.31 47.68 -8.85
CA PHE A 2 -5.63 47.36 -8.25
C PHE A 2 -5.43 46.59 -6.93
N ARG A 3 -5.81 47.12 -5.83
CA ARG A 3 -5.91 46.39 -4.54
C ARG A 3 -7.30 45.77 -4.46
N PRO A 4 -7.43 44.44 -4.34
CA PRO A 4 -8.74 43.81 -4.22
C PRO A 4 -9.45 44.27 -2.97
N SER A 5 -10.79 44.47 -3.07
CA SER A 5 -11.60 44.95 -1.95
C SER A 5 -11.61 43.94 -0.78
N TRP A 6 -11.86 44.42 0.44
CA TRP A 6 -11.93 43.60 1.65
C TRP A 6 -12.90 42.41 1.51
N ARG A 7 -14.01 42.58 0.78
CA ARG A 7 -14.97 41.48 0.49
C ARG A 7 -14.38 40.37 -0.39
N VAL A 8 -13.57 40.74 -1.40
CA VAL A 8 -12.90 39.76 -2.29
C VAL A 8 -11.84 38.99 -1.51
N LYS A 9 -11.08 39.63 -0.63
CA LYS A 9 -10.10 38.93 0.23
C LYS A 9 -10.76 37.96 1.19
N LYS A 10 -11.91 38.33 1.78
CA LYS A 10 -12.67 37.46 2.67
C LYS A 10 -13.31 36.27 1.94
N LEU A 11 -13.75 36.46 0.68
CA LEU A 11 -14.27 35.39 -0.15
C LEU A 11 -13.15 34.42 -0.57
N LEU A 12 -12.01 34.95 -0.99
CA LEU A 12 -10.83 34.13 -1.34
C LEU A 12 -10.29 33.34 -0.15
N SER A 13 -10.24 33.95 1.05
CA SER A 13 -9.84 33.22 2.25
C SER A 13 -10.86 32.15 2.66
N ALA A 14 -12.16 32.40 2.47
CA ALA A 14 -13.20 31.40 2.73
C ALA A 14 -13.16 30.24 1.73
N ILE A 15 -12.88 30.52 0.45
CA ILE A 15 -12.71 29.48 -0.59
C ILE A 15 -11.45 28.66 -0.30
N LEU A 16 -10.32 29.28 0.04
CA LEU A 16 -9.08 28.58 0.40
C LEU A 16 -9.26 27.74 1.65
N LEU A 17 -9.98 28.20 2.66
CA LEU A 17 -10.30 27.44 3.87
C LEU A 17 -11.26 26.28 3.57
N TRP A 18 -12.22 26.48 2.66
CA TRP A 18 -13.12 25.42 2.20
C TRP A 18 -12.38 24.36 1.39
N GLU A 19 -11.53 24.74 0.44
CA GLU A 19 -10.68 23.79 -0.33
C GLU A 19 -9.70 23.06 0.58
N TYR A 20 -9.13 23.74 1.59
CA TYR A 20 -8.26 23.13 2.60
C TYR A 20 -9.02 22.14 3.48
N SER A 21 -10.25 22.47 3.89
CA SER A 21 -11.11 21.55 4.67
C SER A 21 -11.56 20.33 3.87
N ILE A 22 -11.83 20.48 2.58
CA ILE A 22 -12.20 19.35 1.69
C ILE A 22 -11.01 18.37 1.53
N ASN A 23 -9.78 18.88 1.49
CA ASN A 23 -8.58 18.05 1.43
C ASN A 23 -8.24 17.29 2.73
N MET A 24 -8.89 17.63 3.83
CA MET A 24 -8.69 17.00 5.14
C MET A 24 -9.62 15.79 5.39
N ILE A 25 -10.74 15.70 4.64
CA ILE A 25 -11.69 14.59 4.74
C ILE A 25 -11.49 13.67 3.55
N LYS A 26 -11.17 12.42 3.81
CA LYS A 26 -11.03 11.36 2.80
C LYS A 26 -12.12 10.33 2.97
N THR A 27 -12.64 9.81 1.83
CA THR A 27 -13.47 8.62 1.82
C THR A 27 -12.59 7.40 1.62
N ILE A 28 -12.70 6.43 2.52
CA ILE A 28 -11.96 5.19 2.50
C ILE A 28 -12.91 4.00 2.62
N TYR A 29 -12.50 2.87 2.05
CA TYR A 29 -13.33 1.67 1.96
C TYR A 29 -12.59 0.47 2.56
N HIS A 30 -13.32 -0.35 3.31
CA HIS A 30 -12.81 -1.61 3.84
C HIS A 30 -13.64 -2.78 3.33
N GLY A 31 -13.02 -3.69 2.59
CA GLY A 31 -13.65 -4.92 2.11
C GLY A 31 -13.68 -6.00 3.19
N SER A 32 -14.86 -6.54 3.49
CA SER A 32 -15.04 -7.57 4.50
C SER A 32 -16.27 -8.43 4.20
N ASN A 33 -16.31 -9.65 4.70
CA ASN A 33 -17.52 -10.50 4.70
C ASN A 33 -18.55 -10.08 5.76
N LYS A 34 -18.32 -8.95 6.44
CA LYS A 34 -19.20 -8.39 7.48
C LYS A 34 -19.30 -6.88 7.34
N ILE A 35 -20.42 -6.33 7.79
CA ILE A 35 -20.58 -4.91 8.03
C ILE A 35 -19.83 -4.57 9.31
N ILE A 36 -18.91 -3.59 9.24
CA ILE A 36 -18.08 -3.16 10.37
C ILE A 36 -18.36 -1.67 10.61
N GLU A 37 -19.37 -1.35 11.39
CA GLU A 37 -19.74 0.03 11.69
C GLU A 37 -18.66 0.74 12.53
N LYS A 38 -18.03 0.01 13.45
CA LYS A 38 -16.99 0.54 14.34
C LYS A 38 -15.80 -0.41 14.41
N PRO A 39 -14.73 -0.14 13.66
CA PRO A 39 -13.49 -0.91 13.76
C PRO A 39 -12.89 -0.81 15.17
N LEU A 40 -12.40 -1.93 15.67
CA LEU A 40 -11.79 -2.00 16.99
C LEU A 40 -10.27 -1.86 16.89
N PHE A 41 -9.71 -0.88 17.58
CA PHE A 41 -8.26 -0.73 17.70
C PHE A 41 -7.61 -1.96 18.34
N GLY A 42 -6.51 -2.42 17.75
CA GLY A 42 -5.81 -3.60 18.22
C GLY A 42 -6.43 -4.94 17.78
N TYR A 43 -7.53 -4.90 17.03
CA TYR A 43 -8.16 -6.10 16.48
C TYR A 43 -7.72 -6.33 15.04
N GLY A 44 -7.49 -7.59 14.66
CA GLY A 44 -7.09 -7.98 13.30
C GLY A 44 -5.90 -8.93 13.27
N LYS A 45 -5.39 -9.20 12.07
CA LYS A 45 -4.22 -10.08 11.87
C LYS A 45 -2.94 -9.26 12.02
N ALA A 46 -2.01 -9.69 12.88
CA ALA A 46 -0.71 -9.05 13.03
C ALA A 46 0.23 -9.27 11.81
N ARG A 47 0.02 -10.38 11.07
CA ARG A 47 0.83 -10.74 9.89
C ARG A 47 0.17 -10.28 8.59
N ASN A 48 0.00 -8.98 8.45
CA ASN A 48 -0.38 -8.30 7.21
C ASN A 48 0.78 -7.47 6.69
N ASP A 49 0.67 -6.86 5.51
CA ASP A 49 1.77 -6.14 4.83
C ASP A 49 2.42 -5.05 5.71
N TYR A 50 1.63 -4.35 6.52
CA TYR A 50 2.06 -3.31 7.45
C TYR A 50 1.83 -3.69 8.93
N GLY A 51 1.71 -4.99 9.22
CA GLY A 51 1.42 -5.51 10.55
C GLY A 51 -0.01 -5.26 11.02
N LEU A 52 -0.20 -5.14 12.33
CA LEU A 52 -1.53 -4.91 12.91
C LEU A 52 -2.05 -3.52 12.54
N GLY A 53 -3.28 -3.43 12.04
CA GLY A 53 -3.95 -2.20 11.64
C GLY A 53 -5.31 -2.45 11.00
N PHE A 54 -6.04 -1.38 10.70
CA PHE A 54 -7.29 -1.44 9.94
C PHE A 54 -7.00 -1.04 8.48
N TYR A 55 -7.17 -2.00 7.58
CA TYR A 55 -6.75 -1.92 6.18
C TYR A 55 -7.88 -1.42 5.30
N CYS A 56 -7.70 -0.26 4.71
CA CYS A 56 -8.62 0.38 3.78
C CYS A 56 -7.95 0.66 2.43
N THR A 57 -8.74 1.13 1.49
CA THR A 57 -8.33 1.67 0.18
C THR A 57 -9.18 2.89 -0.14
N GLU A 58 -8.71 3.77 -1.03
CA GLU A 58 -9.51 4.86 -1.58
C GLU A 58 -10.34 4.40 -2.80
N GLU A 59 -10.19 3.12 -3.22
CA GLU A 59 -10.83 2.52 -4.39
C GLU A 59 -11.98 1.58 -4.00
N LEU A 60 -13.23 1.99 -4.25
CA LEU A 60 -14.42 1.20 -3.93
C LEU A 60 -14.42 -0.21 -4.57
N CYS A 61 -13.99 -0.29 -5.84
CA CYS A 61 -13.91 -1.57 -6.55
C CYS A 61 -12.95 -2.53 -5.88
N MET A 62 -11.79 -2.03 -5.41
CA MET A 62 -10.82 -2.83 -4.66
C MET A 62 -11.41 -3.35 -3.35
N ALA A 63 -12.12 -2.51 -2.61
CA ALA A 63 -12.78 -2.94 -1.38
C ALA A 63 -13.82 -4.05 -1.64
N LYS A 64 -14.58 -3.97 -2.72
CA LYS A 64 -15.51 -5.03 -3.12
C LYS A 64 -14.80 -6.35 -3.41
N GLU A 65 -13.69 -6.31 -4.17
CA GLU A 65 -12.88 -7.51 -4.42
C GLU A 65 -12.29 -8.11 -3.13
N TRP A 66 -11.94 -7.27 -2.14
CA TRP A 66 -11.41 -7.76 -0.86
C TRP A 66 -12.49 -8.35 0.02
N GLY A 67 -13.72 -7.87 -0.12
CA GLY A 67 -14.86 -8.30 0.68
C GLY A 67 -15.35 -9.70 0.35
N VAL A 68 -15.17 -10.14 -0.90
CA VAL A 68 -15.72 -11.40 -1.39
C VAL A 68 -14.75 -12.57 -1.30
N SER A 69 -15.31 -13.77 -1.18
CA SER A 69 -14.64 -15.03 -1.44
C SER A 69 -15.47 -15.85 -2.42
N LYS A 70 -14.97 -16.99 -2.86
CA LYS A 70 -15.71 -17.86 -3.75
C LYS A 70 -17.06 -18.23 -3.14
N ASP A 71 -18.13 -17.95 -3.88
CA ASP A 71 -19.53 -18.24 -3.49
C ASP A 71 -19.98 -17.56 -2.17
N VAL A 72 -19.28 -16.50 -1.73
CA VAL A 72 -19.62 -15.75 -0.51
C VAL A 72 -19.59 -14.26 -0.79
N ASP A 73 -20.74 -13.63 -0.72
CA ASP A 73 -20.88 -12.19 -0.83
C ASP A 73 -20.19 -11.45 0.32
N GLY A 74 -19.84 -10.21 0.04
CA GLY A 74 -19.19 -9.35 1.02
C GLY A 74 -19.72 -7.93 0.99
N TYR A 75 -18.99 -7.08 1.68
CA TYR A 75 -19.34 -5.68 1.83
C TYR A 75 -18.12 -4.80 1.61
N ALA A 76 -18.28 -3.71 0.88
CA ALA A 76 -17.40 -2.57 0.93
C ALA A 76 -17.95 -1.60 1.98
N ASN A 77 -17.38 -1.62 3.18
CA ASN A 77 -17.72 -0.70 4.25
C ASN A 77 -17.14 0.67 3.93
N ILE A 78 -17.92 1.72 4.04
CA ILE A 78 -17.61 3.09 3.63
C ILE A 78 -17.38 3.95 4.87
N TYR A 79 -16.25 4.66 4.91
CA TYR A 79 -15.93 5.57 5.98
C TYR A 79 -15.46 6.92 5.45
N GLN A 80 -15.71 7.96 6.22
CA GLN A 80 -14.99 9.23 6.12
C GLN A 80 -13.97 9.30 7.23
N ILE A 81 -12.78 9.79 6.92
CA ILE A 81 -11.71 10.03 7.89
C ILE A 81 -11.27 11.50 7.82
N GLU A 82 -11.22 12.15 8.96
CA GLU A 82 -10.59 13.45 9.11
C GLU A 82 -9.09 13.24 9.33
N THR A 83 -8.27 13.71 8.39
CA THR A 83 -6.81 13.51 8.45
C THR A 83 -6.07 14.65 9.13
N ASP A 84 -6.78 15.73 9.51
CA ASP A 84 -6.16 16.85 10.22
C ASP A 84 -5.55 16.41 11.55
N GLY A 85 -4.31 16.81 11.75
CA GLY A 85 -3.55 16.46 12.94
C GLY A 85 -3.14 14.98 13.02
N LEU A 86 -3.44 14.12 12.03
CA LEU A 86 -2.90 12.76 11.92
C LEU A 86 -1.57 12.77 11.17
N SER A 87 -0.62 12.00 11.67
CA SER A 87 0.64 11.77 10.97
C SER A 87 0.50 10.67 9.94
N VAL A 88 0.82 10.97 8.68
CA VAL A 88 0.74 10.02 7.56
C VAL A 88 2.14 9.65 7.09
N PHE A 89 2.42 8.35 6.97
CA PHE A 89 3.62 7.83 6.39
C PHE A 89 3.32 7.29 4.98
N ASP A 90 3.76 8.00 3.95
CA ASP A 90 3.52 7.62 2.56
C ASP A 90 4.77 6.98 1.93
N LEU A 91 4.73 5.66 1.76
CA LEU A 91 5.80 4.88 1.11
C LEU A 91 5.87 5.09 -0.41
N ASN A 92 4.85 5.71 -1.02
CA ASN A 92 4.85 6.03 -2.45
C ASN A 92 5.45 7.41 -2.74
N SER A 93 5.83 8.17 -1.70
CA SER A 93 6.47 9.48 -1.86
C SER A 93 7.90 9.36 -2.42
N GLU A 94 8.38 10.44 -3.06
CA GLU A 94 9.71 10.48 -3.73
C GLU A 94 10.90 10.17 -2.82
N GLY A 95 10.74 10.26 -1.50
CA GLY A 95 11.79 9.95 -0.51
C GLY A 95 12.07 8.45 -0.35
N TYR A 96 11.19 7.58 -0.84
CA TYR A 96 11.27 6.14 -0.63
C TYR A 96 11.38 5.37 -1.96
N THR A 97 12.03 4.22 -1.88
CA THR A 97 12.17 3.28 -2.99
C THR A 97 11.36 2.02 -2.72
N ILE A 98 11.19 1.17 -3.73
CA ILE A 98 10.52 -0.13 -3.56
C ILE A 98 11.18 -1.02 -2.49
N LEU A 99 12.47 -0.80 -2.19
CA LEU A 99 13.18 -1.55 -1.15
C LEU A 99 12.75 -1.17 0.27
N HIS A 100 12.32 0.07 0.50
CA HIS A 100 11.73 0.47 1.79
C HIS A 100 10.40 -0.24 2.03
N TRP A 101 9.52 -0.29 0.99
CA TRP A 101 8.29 -1.06 1.06
C TRP A 101 8.56 -2.55 1.28
N LEU A 102 9.51 -3.13 0.55
CA LEU A 102 9.90 -4.54 0.72
C LEU A 102 10.41 -4.80 2.14
N THR A 103 11.15 -3.86 2.73
CA THR A 103 11.66 -3.98 4.11
C THR A 103 10.51 -4.03 5.12
N VAL A 104 9.51 -3.16 4.97
CA VAL A 104 8.29 -3.22 5.81
C VAL A 104 7.56 -4.56 5.64
N LEU A 105 7.49 -5.07 4.42
CA LEU A 105 6.88 -6.37 4.14
C LEU A 105 7.66 -7.52 4.79
N LEU A 106 9.01 -7.49 4.75
CA LEU A 106 9.89 -8.47 5.38
C LEU A 106 9.79 -8.50 6.91
N GLU A 107 9.47 -7.38 7.54
CA GLU A 107 9.21 -7.31 8.99
C GLU A 107 7.88 -7.98 9.37
N ASN A 108 6.87 -7.87 8.53
CA ASN A 108 5.49 -8.21 8.91
C ASN A 108 4.99 -9.53 8.32
N ARG A 109 5.54 -9.99 7.19
CA ARG A 109 5.13 -11.21 6.49
C ARG A 109 6.18 -12.31 6.60
N SER A 110 5.74 -13.56 6.47
CA SER A 110 6.64 -14.71 6.45
C SER A 110 7.11 -14.99 5.04
N PHE A 111 8.40 -14.85 4.81
CA PHE A 111 9.07 -15.19 3.55
C PHE A 111 9.71 -16.57 3.62
N ASP A 112 9.84 -17.23 2.47
CA ASP A 112 10.67 -18.42 2.35
C ASP A 112 12.16 -18.01 2.28
N ILE A 113 12.86 -18.24 3.39
CA ILE A 113 14.27 -17.85 3.59
C ILE A 113 15.11 -19.14 3.71
N THR A 114 15.14 -19.92 2.64
CA THR A 114 15.86 -21.22 2.62
C THR A 114 17.28 -21.11 2.08
N SER A 115 17.59 -20.09 1.27
CA SER A 115 18.95 -19.89 0.72
C SER A 115 19.76 -18.92 1.57
N ALA A 116 21.10 -19.07 1.57
CA ALA A 116 22.03 -18.15 2.22
C ALA A 116 21.85 -16.72 1.68
N LEU A 117 21.69 -16.56 0.35
CA LEU A 117 21.44 -15.26 -0.28
C LEU A 117 20.16 -14.60 0.25
N ALA A 118 19.05 -15.34 0.36
CA ALA A 118 17.80 -14.78 0.86
C ALA A 118 17.90 -14.37 2.34
N GLN A 119 18.63 -15.13 3.14
CA GLN A 119 18.91 -14.78 4.54
C GLN A 119 19.71 -13.49 4.65
N GLU A 120 20.81 -13.39 3.94
CA GLU A 120 21.66 -12.21 3.91
C GLU A 120 20.91 -10.98 3.36
N ALA A 121 20.13 -11.16 2.27
CA ALA A 121 19.30 -10.13 1.71
C ALA A 121 18.31 -9.55 2.72
N LYS A 122 17.61 -10.42 3.46
CA LYS A 122 16.69 -10.00 4.51
C LYS A 122 17.39 -9.18 5.59
N GLU A 123 18.49 -9.69 6.12
CA GLU A 123 19.25 -9.01 7.17
C GLU A 123 19.77 -7.65 6.70
N TYR A 124 20.29 -7.59 5.47
CA TYR A 124 20.79 -6.36 4.87
C TYR A 124 19.70 -5.31 4.68
N LEU A 125 18.57 -5.70 4.11
CA LEU A 125 17.42 -4.81 3.86
C LEU A 125 16.85 -4.27 5.18
N LEU A 126 16.64 -5.12 6.17
CA LEU A 126 16.15 -4.73 7.49
C LEU A 126 17.11 -3.74 8.19
N LYS A 127 18.41 -3.86 7.97
CA LYS A 127 19.41 -2.97 8.55
C LYS A 127 19.52 -1.62 7.83
N ASN A 128 19.43 -1.60 6.49
CA ASN A 128 19.83 -0.44 5.68
C ASN A 128 18.64 0.30 5.02
N PHE A 129 17.45 -0.32 4.94
CA PHE A 129 16.26 0.24 4.31
C PHE A 129 15.06 0.33 5.26
N ASN A 130 15.30 0.17 6.55
CA ASN A 130 14.25 0.29 7.56
C ASN A 130 13.73 1.72 7.66
N VAL A 131 12.43 1.85 7.91
CA VAL A 131 11.72 3.12 8.03
C VAL A 131 10.84 3.13 9.28
N PRO A 132 10.65 4.28 9.93
CA PRO A 132 9.97 4.35 11.23
C PRO A 132 8.43 4.38 11.09
N TYR A 133 7.85 3.56 10.19
CA TYR A 133 6.42 3.59 9.86
C TYR A 133 5.48 3.35 11.05
N ASN A 134 5.94 2.59 12.07
CA ASN A 134 5.14 2.30 13.27
C ASN A 134 4.91 3.51 14.20
N LYS A 135 5.57 4.65 13.93
CA LYS A 135 5.40 5.90 14.70
C LYS A 135 4.26 6.78 14.17
N TYR A 136 3.66 6.40 13.06
CA TYR A 136 2.66 7.20 12.36
C TYR A 136 1.25 6.68 12.62
N ASP A 137 0.28 7.58 12.50
CA ASP A 137 -1.14 7.27 12.69
C ASP A 137 -1.70 6.48 11.52
N ILE A 138 -1.23 6.80 10.30
CA ILE A 138 -1.66 6.21 9.04
C ILE A 138 -0.43 5.84 8.22
N ILE A 139 -0.52 4.72 7.50
CA ILE A 139 0.46 4.31 6.50
C ILE A 139 -0.24 4.17 5.16
N THR A 140 0.39 4.70 4.10
CA THR A 140 0.00 4.46 2.72
C THR A 140 1.13 3.80 1.94
N GLY A 141 0.79 2.88 1.04
CA GLY A 141 1.78 2.15 0.25
C GLY A 141 1.18 1.03 -0.58
N TYR A 142 2.03 0.35 -1.35
CA TYR A 142 1.61 -0.78 -2.19
C TYR A 142 0.99 -1.90 -1.35
N ARG A 143 0.06 -2.62 -1.98
CA ARG A 143 -0.49 -3.86 -1.45
C ARG A 143 0.32 -5.05 -1.96
N ALA A 144 0.56 -6.02 -1.08
CA ALA A 144 1.07 -7.34 -1.46
C ALA A 144 -0.02 -8.39 -1.24
N ASP A 145 -0.87 -8.62 -2.25
CA ASP A 145 -1.67 -9.84 -2.26
C ASP A 145 -0.80 -11.06 -2.62
N ASP A 146 -1.38 -12.25 -2.67
CA ASP A 146 -0.63 -13.48 -2.85
C ASP A 146 0.21 -13.52 -4.13
N SER A 147 -0.23 -12.84 -5.21
CA SER A 147 0.54 -12.74 -6.46
C SER A 147 1.76 -11.86 -6.30
N TYR A 148 1.58 -10.68 -5.75
CA TYR A 148 2.63 -9.67 -5.60
C TYR A 148 3.62 -10.04 -4.50
N PHE A 149 3.18 -10.81 -3.51
CA PHE A 149 4.07 -11.39 -2.52
C PHE A 149 5.10 -12.33 -3.17
N SER A 150 4.71 -13.10 -4.20
CA SER A 150 5.64 -13.94 -4.94
C SER A 150 6.71 -13.15 -5.71
N PHE A 151 6.37 -11.92 -6.18
CA PHE A 151 7.35 -11.05 -6.85
C PHE A 151 8.41 -10.53 -5.86
N ALA A 152 7.98 -10.18 -4.64
CA ALA A 152 8.90 -9.82 -3.56
C ALA A 152 9.82 -11.01 -3.18
N GLN A 153 9.28 -12.23 -3.16
CA GLN A 153 10.04 -13.47 -2.93
C GLN A 153 11.09 -13.70 -4.03
N ASP A 154 10.71 -13.49 -5.31
CA ASP A 154 11.64 -13.60 -6.45
C ASP A 154 12.79 -12.59 -6.35
N PHE A 155 12.55 -11.39 -5.85
CA PHE A 155 13.61 -10.40 -5.67
C PHE A 155 14.63 -10.82 -4.60
N ILE A 156 14.18 -11.22 -3.42
CA ILE A 156 15.11 -11.62 -2.34
C ILE A 156 15.89 -12.91 -2.65
N SER A 157 15.36 -13.75 -3.55
CA SER A 157 16.08 -14.92 -4.07
C SER A 157 17.05 -14.59 -5.21
N GLY A 158 17.12 -13.33 -5.67
CA GLY A 158 17.98 -12.89 -6.76
C GLY A 158 17.44 -13.16 -8.16
N ALA A 159 16.19 -13.60 -8.31
CA ALA A 159 15.61 -13.94 -9.60
C ALA A 159 15.24 -12.72 -10.46
N ILE A 160 14.94 -11.57 -9.84
CA ILE A 160 14.61 -10.32 -10.52
C ILE A 160 15.38 -9.13 -9.94
N SER A 161 15.46 -8.04 -10.73
CA SER A 161 16.10 -6.78 -10.32
C SER A 161 15.16 -5.85 -9.55
N VAL A 162 15.72 -4.81 -8.91
CA VAL A 162 14.96 -3.72 -8.26
C VAL A 162 13.95 -3.10 -9.23
N ARG A 163 14.38 -2.80 -10.47
CA ARG A 163 13.51 -2.23 -11.50
C ARG A 163 12.35 -3.18 -11.84
N GLN A 164 12.63 -4.46 -12.01
CA GLN A 164 11.60 -5.47 -12.30
C GLN A 164 10.61 -5.61 -11.14
N LEU A 165 11.08 -5.59 -9.89
CA LEU A 165 10.21 -5.55 -8.71
C LEU A 165 9.31 -4.31 -8.72
N GLY A 166 9.90 -3.12 -8.94
CA GLY A 166 9.15 -1.86 -8.99
C GLY A 166 8.09 -1.84 -10.09
N ASN A 167 8.38 -2.41 -11.27
CA ASN A 167 7.42 -2.54 -12.36
C ASN A 167 6.33 -3.57 -12.02
N ALA A 168 6.70 -4.71 -11.44
CA ALA A 168 5.76 -5.76 -11.05
C ALA A 168 4.72 -5.22 -10.06
N MET A 169 5.11 -4.37 -9.12
CA MET A 169 4.19 -3.75 -8.16
C MET A 169 3.21 -2.74 -8.76
N LYS A 170 3.42 -2.33 -10.02
CA LYS A 170 2.53 -1.43 -10.77
C LYS A 170 1.62 -2.17 -11.76
N LEU A 171 1.75 -3.50 -11.88
CA LEU A 171 0.88 -4.29 -12.75
C LEU A 171 -0.55 -4.27 -12.21
N GLU A 172 -1.53 -4.15 -13.13
CA GLU A 172 -2.99 -4.26 -12.83
C GLU A 172 -3.46 -3.44 -11.61
N THR A 173 -3.08 -2.18 -11.55
CA THR A 173 -3.61 -1.17 -10.59
C THR A 173 -4.19 -1.75 -9.29
N LEU A 174 -3.36 -2.40 -8.46
CA LEU A 174 -3.79 -2.93 -7.14
C LEU A 174 -4.24 -1.84 -6.17
N GLY A 175 -4.04 -0.59 -6.54
CA GLY A 175 -4.29 0.54 -5.68
C GLY A 175 -3.30 0.64 -4.51
N THR A 176 -3.53 1.65 -3.72
CA THR A 176 -2.77 1.93 -2.50
C THR A 176 -3.57 1.46 -1.29
N GLN A 177 -2.91 0.76 -0.37
CA GLN A 177 -3.49 0.51 0.94
C GLN A 177 -3.41 1.78 1.79
N PHE A 178 -4.46 2.02 2.55
CA PHE A 178 -4.58 3.06 3.54
C PHE A 178 -4.81 2.40 4.89
N VAL A 179 -3.80 2.38 5.74
CA VAL A 179 -3.79 1.55 6.95
C VAL A 179 -3.77 2.42 8.21
N LEU A 180 -4.84 2.32 9.01
CA LEU A 180 -4.93 2.98 10.30
C LEU A 180 -4.14 2.19 11.34
N LYS A 181 -3.20 2.86 12.01
CA LYS A 181 -2.26 2.23 12.95
C LYS A 181 -2.46 2.65 14.40
N SER A 182 -2.90 3.87 14.65
CA SER A 182 -3.05 4.42 16.01
C SER A 182 -4.50 4.48 16.45
N LYS A 183 -4.69 4.50 17.78
CA LYS A 183 -6.03 4.76 18.34
C LYS A 183 -6.61 6.08 17.85
N LYS A 184 -5.77 7.11 17.69
CA LYS A 184 -6.18 8.43 17.18
C LYS A 184 -6.77 8.33 15.77
N ALA A 185 -6.15 7.55 14.87
CA ALA A 185 -6.67 7.32 13.52
C ALA A 185 -8.00 6.54 13.54
N PHE A 186 -8.15 5.57 14.45
CA PHE A 186 -9.41 4.83 14.65
C PHE A 186 -10.52 5.71 15.21
N ASP A 187 -10.20 6.69 16.04
CA ASP A 187 -11.19 7.64 16.60
C ASP A 187 -11.61 8.71 15.57
N ALA A 188 -10.83 8.93 14.51
CA ALA A 188 -11.06 9.91 13.45
C ALA A 188 -11.91 9.40 12.29
N ILE A 189 -12.29 8.11 12.26
CA ILE A 189 -13.12 7.55 11.20
C ILE A 189 -14.59 7.50 11.58
N HIS A 190 -15.44 7.77 10.58
CA HIS A 190 -16.90 7.79 10.74
C HIS A 190 -17.54 6.91 9.67
N PHE A 191 -18.27 5.90 10.11
CA PHE A 191 -19.02 4.99 9.23
C PHE A 191 -20.12 5.75 8.49
N GLN A 192 -20.17 5.58 7.16
CA GLN A 192 -21.14 6.23 6.28
C GLN A 192 -22.17 5.24 5.71
N GLY A 193 -21.89 3.94 5.79
CA GLY A 193 -22.71 2.91 5.19
C GLY A 193 -21.87 1.83 4.55
N TYR A 194 -22.48 1.06 3.67
CA TYR A 194 -21.79 -0.01 2.95
C TYR A 194 -22.42 -0.23 1.57
N GLU A 195 -21.67 -0.86 0.68
CA GLU A 195 -22.18 -1.45 -0.55
C GLU A 195 -21.99 -2.96 -0.53
N ILE A 196 -23.01 -3.69 -0.99
CA ILE A 196 -22.94 -5.13 -1.16
C ILE A 196 -21.98 -5.44 -2.32
N ALA A 197 -21.10 -6.38 -2.11
CA ALA A 197 -20.23 -6.94 -3.13
C ALA A 197 -20.73 -8.36 -3.45
N ASP A 198 -21.39 -8.50 -4.58
CA ASP A 198 -21.85 -9.78 -5.12
C ASP A 198 -20.63 -10.65 -5.49
N SER A 199 -20.57 -11.87 -4.97
CA SER A 199 -19.44 -12.78 -5.14
C SER A 199 -19.28 -13.23 -6.58
N GLU A 200 -20.37 -13.50 -7.30
CA GLU A 200 -20.31 -13.95 -8.68
C GLU A 200 -19.61 -12.90 -9.57
N GLN A 201 -19.91 -11.62 -9.35
CA GLN A 201 -19.32 -10.52 -10.07
C GLN A 201 -17.89 -10.21 -9.59
N TRP A 202 -17.72 -9.98 -8.30
CA TRP A 202 -16.47 -9.38 -7.77
C TRP A 202 -15.37 -10.40 -7.55
N PHE A 203 -15.71 -11.65 -7.24
CA PHE A 203 -14.71 -12.72 -7.17
C PHE A 203 -14.16 -13.04 -8.56
N SER A 204 -15.00 -13.07 -9.58
CA SER A 204 -14.58 -13.26 -10.97
C SER A 204 -13.63 -12.15 -11.44
N LYS A 205 -13.91 -10.87 -11.12
CA LYS A 205 -13.03 -9.73 -11.43
C LYS A 205 -11.68 -9.87 -10.74
N LYS A 206 -11.68 -10.20 -9.45
CA LYS A 206 -10.47 -10.44 -8.66
C LYS A 206 -9.61 -11.53 -9.28
N GLU A 207 -10.20 -12.67 -9.66
CA GLU A 207 -9.47 -13.78 -10.30
C GLU A 207 -8.87 -13.37 -11.65
N VAL A 208 -9.63 -12.65 -12.50
CA VAL A 208 -9.15 -12.17 -13.80
C VAL A 208 -7.96 -11.23 -13.61
N ARG A 209 -8.07 -10.26 -12.70
CA ARG A 209 -6.99 -9.32 -12.37
C ARG A 209 -5.74 -10.07 -11.91
N ASP A 210 -5.89 -11.00 -10.97
CA ASP A 210 -4.80 -11.82 -10.43
C ASP A 210 -4.12 -12.66 -11.51
N LYS A 211 -4.89 -13.34 -12.34
CA LYS A 211 -4.36 -14.15 -13.46
C LYS A 211 -3.64 -13.28 -14.49
N THR A 212 -4.17 -12.08 -14.76
CA THR A 212 -3.56 -11.13 -15.70
C THR A 212 -2.24 -10.59 -15.16
N ALA A 213 -2.18 -10.17 -13.90
CA ALA A 213 -0.95 -9.71 -13.26
C ALA A 213 0.13 -10.80 -13.24
N ARG A 214 -0.23 -12.03 -12.87
CA ARG A 214 0.71 -13.17 -12.90
C ARG A 214 1.24 -13.43 -14.30
N ARG A 215 0.37 -13.45 -15.32
CA ARG A 215 0.79 -13.65 -16.71
C ARG A 215 1.72 -12.55 -17.19
N GLN A 216 1.37 -11.28 -16.96
CA GLN A 216 2.21 -10.14 -17.34
C GLN A 216 3.57 -10.20 -16.63
N TYR A 217 3.60 -10.59 -15.37
CA TYR A 217 4.83 -10.74 -14.63
C TYR A 217 5.71 -11.86 -15.21
N PHE A 218 5.18 -13.08 -15.36
CA PHE A 218 5.96 -14.23 -15.82
C PHE A 218 6.36 -14.13 -17.28
N ASP A 219 5.45 -13.70 -18.16
CA ASP A 219 5.69 -13.69 -19.61
C ASP A 219 6.51 -12.48 -20.06
N VAL A 220 6.39 -11.35 -19.36
CA VAL A 220 6.98 -10.08 -19.76
C VAL A 220 8.02 -9.61 -18.78
N GLU A 221 7.60 -9.24 -17.54
CA GLU A 221 8.45 -8.45 -16.64
C GLU A 221 9.62 -9.28 -16.08
N LYS A 222 9.39 -10.53 -15.67
CA LYS A 222 10.44 -11.41 -15.13
C LYS A 222 11.54 -11.70 -16.15
N ASN A 223 11.20 -11.79 -17.44
CA ASN A 223 12.14 -12.07 -18.53
C ASN A 223 12.77 -10.82 -19.15
N LYS A 224 12.34 -9.62 -18.75
CA LYS A 224 12.75 -8.34 -19.34
C LYS A 224 14.00 -7.76 -18.66
N ARG A 225 15.10 -8.52 -18.71
CA ARG A 225 16.40 -8.05 -18.21
C ARG A 225 16.93 -6.89 -19.05
N GLN A 226 17.49 -5.87 -18.39
CA GLN A 226 18.16 -4.72 -19.02
C GLN A 226 19.61 -4.62 -18.52
N ARG A 227 20.45 -4.01 -19.36
CA ARG A 227 21.82 -3.69 -18.96
C ARG A 227 21.80 -2.65 -17.85
N GLY A 228 22.51 -2.91 -16.75
CA GLY A 228 22.54 -2.03 -15.58
C GLY A 228 21.44 -2.35 -14.55
N ASP A 229 20.62 -3.38 -14.80
CA ASP A 229 19.68 -3.87 -13.77
C ASP A 229 20.43 -4.24 -12.49
N LEU A 230 19.92 -3.79 -11.35
CA LEU A 230 20.50 -3.99 -10.04
C LEU A 230 19.77 -5.15 -9.34
N TYR A 231 20.46 -6.22 -9.09
CA TYR A 231 19.97 -7.41 -8.36
C TYR A 231 20.39 -7.38 -6.90
N ILE A 232 19.74 -8.18 -6.08
CA ILE A 232 20.03 -8.21 -4.63
C ILE A 232 21.50 -8.55 -4.34
N ILE A 233 22.12 -9.42 -5.11
CA ILE A 233 23.52 -9.79 -4.93
C ILE A 233 24.46 -8.58 -5.10
N GLN A 234 24.23 -7.71 -6.09
CA GLN A 234 25.02 -6.49 -6.28
C GLN A 234 24.77 -5.47 -5.16
N ILE A 235 23.53 -5.42 -4.64
CA ILE A 235 23.23 -4.57 -3.49
C ILE A 235 24.03 -4.99 -2.27
N LEU A 236 24.21 -6.28 -2.06
CA LEU A 236 25.02 -6.84 -0.97
C LEU A 236 26.51 -6.61 -1.19
N ASP A 237 27.04 -7.00 -2.37
CA ASP A 237 28.48 -6.94 -2.71
C ASP A 237 29.01 -5.50 -2.72
N GLU A 238 28.20 -4.54 -3.19
CA GLU A 238 28.57 -3.12 -3.27
C GLU A 238 28.11 -2.30 -2.05
N GLU A 239 27.50 -2.92 -1.06
CA GLU A 239 26.94 -2.30 0.15
C GLU A 239 26.04 -1.10 -0.12
N ILE A 240 25.16 -1.21 -1.14
CA ILE A 240 24.28 -0.13 -1.62
C ILE A 240 23.29 0.30 -0.54
N LYS A 241 23.28 1.60 -0.24
CA LYS A 241 22.40 2.24 0.75
C LYS A 241 21.18 2.89 0.09
N ALA A 242 20.24 3.32 0.92
CA ALA A 242 18.96 3.87 0.50
C ALA A 242 19.05 5.18 -0.33
N ASP A 243 20.16 5.89 -0.25
CA ASP A 243 20.45 7.14 -0.98
C ASP A 243 21.11 6.92 -2.34
N ASP A 244 21.46 5.67 -2.70
CA ASP A 244 22.09 5.37 -4.00
C ASP A 244 21.16 5.73 -5.17
N PRO A 245 21.62 6.57 -6.12
CA PRO A 245 20.80 7.05 -7.24
C PRO A 245 20.32 5.93 -8.18
N ARG A 246 20.96 4.77 -8.17
CA ARG A 246 20.57 3.61 -9.00
C ARG A 246 19.28 2.93 -8.53
N LEU A 247 18.80 3.27 -7.34
CA LEU A 247 17.55 2.75 -6.78
C LEU A 247 16.29 3.53 -7.21
N ARG A 248 16.45 4.65 -7.95
CA ARG A 248 15.38 5.58 -8.36
C ARG A 248 15.04 5.48 -9.83
#